data_40db8df90761a5d973ec9ba218612eaf
#
_entry.id   40db8df90761a5d973ec9ba218612eaf
#
_cell.length_a   1.000
_cell.length_b   1.000
_cell.length_c   1.000
_cell.angle_alpha   90.00
_cell.angle_beta   90.00
_cell.angle_gamma   90.00
#
_symmetry.space_group_name_H-M   'P 1'
#
loop_
_entity.id
_entity.type
_entity.pdbx_description
1 polymer ?
#
loop_
_entity_poly.entity_id
_entity_poly.type
_entity_poly.pdbx_seq_one_letter_code
_entity_poly.pdbx_strand_id
1 'polypeptide(L)'
;MKTAWISCLLALLMTLPLRAEQMKELGPWQVHYSAFNSSFLTPDVAKAYGLERSRYNGIINIAVQNKQGAAQAVGITGQAKNLTGTLRTLTFQEVKEGDAIYYLAVLPYRNQDTYQFTLKIMGEGQQQTLTFQQTFYVD
;
A
#
# COMPACT_ATOMS: atom_id res chain seq x y z
N MET A 1 10.96 -24.94 13.04
CA MET A 1 9.63 -24.83 13.61
C MET A 1 9.10 -23.40 13.65
N LYS A 2 9.90 -22.42 14.02
CA LYS A 2 9.48 -21.02 14.03
C LYS A 2 9.17 -20.49 12.62
N THR A 3 9.87 -20.99 11.61
CA THR A 3 9.66 -20.60 10.22
C THR A 3 8.34 -21.09 9.64
N ALA A 4 7.81 -22.21 10.15
CA ALA A 4 6.54 -22.75 9.68
C ALA A 4 5.34 -21.87 10.08
N TRP A 5 5.40 -21.22 11.23
CA TRP A 5 4.36 -20.30 11.68
C TRP A 5 4.29 -19.03 10.84
N ILE A 6 5.46 -18.49 10.51
CA ILE A 6 5.55 -17.30 9.66
C ILE A 6 5.05 -17.60 8.26
N SER A 7 5.32 -18.83 7.75
CA SER A 7 4.84 -19.26 6.45
C SER A 7 3.32 -19.39 6.40
N CYS A 8 2.70 -19.87 7.49
CA CYS A 8 1.24 -19.97 7.57
C CYS A 8 0.56 -18.60 7.59
N LEU A 9 1.15 -17.62 8.28
CA LEU A 9 0.64 -16.25 8.30
C LEU A 9 0.75 -15.60 6.93
N LEU A 10 1.87 -15.80 6.24
CA LEU A 10 2.05 -15.33 4.88
C LEU A 10 1.09 -16.00 3.90
N ALA A 11 0.83 -17.29 4.07
CA ALA A 11 -0.12 -18.02 3.23
C ALA A 11 -1.55 -17.51 3.43
N LEU A 12 -1.93 -17.14 4.66
CA LEU A 12 -3.22 -16.54 4.95
C LEU A 12 -3.37 -15.17 4.30
N LEU A 13 -2.30 -14.37 4.30
CA LEU A 13 -2.30 -13.08 3.62
C LEU A 13 -2.34 -13.24 2.10
N MET A 14 -1.76 -14.31 1.58
CA MET A 14 -1.76 -14.60 0.14
C MET A 14 -3.07 -15.20 -0.36
N THR A 15 -3.92 -15.72 0.54
CA THR A 15 -5.25 -16.20 0.15
C THR A 15 -6.27 -15.07 0.06
N LEU A 16 -5.91 -13.84 0.46
CA LEU A 16 -6.70 -12.66 0.16
C LEU A 16 -6.74 -12.47 -1.36
N PRO A 17 -7.74 -11.75 -1.89
CA PRO A 17 -7.91 -11.63 -3.33
C PRO A 17 -6.59 -11.37 -4.04
N LEU A 18 -6.31 -12.16 -5.06
CA LEU A 18 -5.03 -12.15 -5.80
C LEU A 18 -4.62 -10.79 -6.34
N ARG A 19 -5.51 -9.82 -6.29
CA ARG A 19 -5.26 -8.45 -6.72
C ARG A 19 -4.64 -7.59 -5.63
N ALA A 20 -4.43 -8.16 -4.43
CA ALA A 20 -4.08 -7.36 -3.27
C ALA A 20 -2.66 -6.80 -3.34
N GLU A 21 -1.72 -7.54 -3.94
CA GLU A 21 -0.33 -7.10 -3.93
C GLU A 21 0.32 -7.27 -5.27
N GLN A 22 1.03 -6.23 -5.69
CA GLN A 22 1.83 -6.23 -6.91
C GLN A 22 3.23 -5.73 -6.57
N MET A 23 4.18 -5.97 -7.46
CA MET A 23 5.57 -5.59 -7.26
C MET A 23 6.15 -5.04 -8.54
N LYS A 24 6.91 -3.95 -8.42
CA LYS A 24 7.73 -3.40 -9.50
C LYS A 24 9.16 -3.22 -9.04
N GLU A 25 10.09 -3.51 -9.93
CA GLU A 25 11.49 -3.18 -9.70
C GLU A 25 11.75 -1.77 -10.19
N LEU A 26 12.20 -0.90 -9.27
CA LEU A 26 12.49 0.49 -9.54
C LEU A 26 13.89 0.81 -9.03
N GLY A 27 14.86 0.86 -9.95
CA GLY A 27 16.26 1.04 -9.58
C GLY A 27 16.76 -0.06 -8.65
N PRO A 28 17.30 0.29 -7.46
CA PRO A 28 17.81 -0.73 -6.53
C PRO A 28 16.71 -1.37 -5.69
N TRP A 29 15.44 -1.00 -5.89
CA TRP A 29 14.35 -1.40 -5.02
C TRP A 29 13.37 -2.33 -5.69
N GLN A 30 12.80 -3.23 -4.87
CA GLN A 30 11.58 -3.94 -5.17
C GLN A 30 10.46 -3.24 -4.41
N VAL A 31 9.52 -2.66 -5.14
CA VAL A 31 8.43 -1.88 -4.54
C VAL A 31 7.15 -2.71 -4.60
N HIS A 32 6.69 -3.14 -3.44
CA HIS A 32 5.42 -3.84 -3.30
C HIS A 32 4.33 -2.82 -3.05
N TYR A 33 3.22 -2.96 -3.75
CA TYR A 33 2.11 -2.02 -3.61
C TYR A 33 0.78 -2.73 -3.73
N SER A 34 -0.17 -2.23 -2.99
CA SER A 34 -1.55 -2.70 -3.06
C SER A 34 -2.49 -1.57 -2.71
N ALA A 35 -3.72 -1.68 -3.17
CA ALA A 35 -4.78 -0.74 -2.87
C ALA A 35 -6.06 -1.53 -2.63
N PHE A 36 -6.69 -1.31 -1.48
CA PHE A 36 -7.87 -2.09 -1.10
C PHE A 36 -8.80 -1.24 -0.24
N ASN A 37 -10.03 -1.72 -0.11
CA ASN A 37 -11.04 -1.05 0.71
C ASN A 37 -10.69 -1.19 2.20
N SER A 38 -10.78 -0.10 2.96
CA SER A 38 -10.40 -0.10 4.38
C SER A 38 -11.27 -1.02 5.23
N SER A 39 -12.45 -1.43 4.74
CA SER A 39 -13.28 -2.39 5.45
C SER A 39 -12.67 -3.79 5.52
N PHE A 40 -11.66 -4.08 4.71
CA PHE A 40 -10.91 -5.34 4.80
C PHE A 40 -9.97 -5.40 6.00
N LEU A 41 -9.66 -4.24 6.60
CA LEU A 41 -8.87 -4.23 7.83
C LEU A 41 -9.70 -4.80 8.98
N THR A 42 -9.05 -5.56 9.87
CA THR A 42 -9.73 -5.92 11.12
C THR A 42 -9.91 -4.68 12.00
N PRO A 43 -10.93 -4.66 12.89
CA PRO A 43 -11.08 -3.52 13.79
C PRO A 43 -9.84 -3.24 14.63
N ASP A 44 -9.13 -4.27 15.07
CA ASP A 44 -7.93 -4.12 15.89
C ASP A 44 -6.79 -3.46 15.11
N VAL A 45 -6.57 -3.87 13.85
CA VAL A 45 -5.54 -3.28 13.01
C VAL A 45 -5.88 -1.84 12.69
N ALA A 46 -7.12 -1.56 12.33
CA ALA A 46 -7.56 -0.21 12.02
C ALA A 46 -7.35 0.72 13.23
N LYS A 47 -7.71 0.26 14.42
CA LYS A 47 -7.54 1.03 15.65
C LYS A 47 -6.07 1.25 15.97
N ALA A 48 -5.23 0.22 15.79
CA ALA A 48 -3.80 0.31 16.10
C ALA A 48 -3.09 1.39 15.28
N TYR A 49 -3.52 1.60 14.04
CA TYR A 49 -2.89 2.57 13.14
C TYR A 49 -3.73 3.83 12.93
N GLY A 50 -4.80 4.01 13.68
CA GLY A 50 -5.64 5.18 13.57
C GLY A 50 -6.38 5.28 12.24
N LEU A 51 -6.73 4.15 11.66
CA LEU A 51 -7.41 4.10 10.36
C LEU A 51 -8.89 3.84 10.55
N GLU A 52 -9.72 4.55 9.80
CA GLU A 52 -11.16 4.36 9.81
C GLU A 52 -11.55 3.25 8.84
N ARG A 53 -12.33 2.27 9.32
CA ARG A 53 -12.93 1.26 8.46
C ARG A 53 -14.16 1.83 7.80
N SER A 54 -14.09 2.01 6.50
CA SER A 54 -15.22 2.52 5.72
C SER A 54 -15.13 1.97 4.30
N ARG A 55 -16.25 1.57 3.75
CA ARG A 55 -16.26 1.12 2.35
C ARG A 55 -16.10 2.27 1.35
N TYR A 56 -16.04 3.50 1.84
CA TYR A 56 -15.77 4.68 1.01
C TYR A 56 -14.32 5.15 1.11
N ASN A 57 -13.49 4.42 1.83
CA ASN A 57 -12.07 4.74 1.98
C ASN A 57 -11.21 3.57 1.49
N GLY A 58 -10.24 3.90 0.66
CA GLY A 58 -9.22 2.97 0.24
C GLY A 58 -7.96 3.12 1.08
N ILE A 59 -7.23 2.04 1.22
CA ILE A 59 -5.90 2.04 1.81
C ILE A 59 -4.90 1.75 0.70
N ILE A 60 -3.91 2.62 0.58
CA ILE A 60 -2.78 2.41 -0.32
C ILE A 60 -1.63 1.95 0.56
N ASN A 61 -1.11 0.77 0.27
CA ASN A 61 -0.02 0.17 1.06
C ASN A 61 1.21 0.01 0.18
N ILE A 62 2.33 0.57 0.62
CA ILE A 62 3.60 0.50 -0.09
C ILE A 62 4.64 -0.10 0.86
N ALA A 63 5.43 -1.05 0.36
CA ALA A 63 6.58 -1.58 1.06
C ALA A 63 7.77 -1.62 0.11
N VAL A 64 8.87 -0.99 0.50
CA VAL A 64 10.08 -0.90 -0.31
C VAL A 64 11.13 -1.81 0.28
N GLN A 65 11.70 -2.66 -0.55
CA GLN A 65 12.76 -3.59 -0.15
C GLN A 65 13.93 -3.44 -1.10
N ASN A 66 15.12 -3.79 -0.60
CA ASN A 66 16.26 -3.95 -1.49
C ASN A 66 16.18 -5.32 -2.20
N LYS A 67 17.16 -5.63 -3.04
CA LYS A 67 17.12 -6.87 -3.83
C LYS A 67 17.32 -8.13 -2.99
N GLN A 68 17.79 -7.97 -1.75
CA GLN A 68 17.90 -9.06 -0.78
C GLN A 68 16.65 -9.23 0.08
N GLY A 69 15.62 -8.42 -0.17
CA GLY A 69 14.36 -8.50 0.55
C GLY A 69 14.34 -7.75 1.88
N ALA A 70 15.35 -6.94 2.16
CA ALA A 70 15.39 -6.15 3.39
C ALA A 70 14.59 -4.86 3.24
N ALA A 71 13.75 -4.57 4.22
CA ALA A 71 12.93 -3.37 4.21
C ALA A 71 13.79 -2.10 4.19
N GLN A 72 13.34 -1.11 3.44
CA GLN A 72 14.02 0.17 3.29
C GLN A 72 13.13 1.28 3.81
N ALA A 73 13.68 2.13 4.69
CA ALA A 73 13.01 3.34 5.11
C ALA A 73 13.19 4.40 4.03
N VAL A 74 12.09 4.95 3.54
CA VAL A 74 12.09 5.91 2.44
C VAL A 74 11.10 7.04 2.72
N GLY A 75 11.19 8.12 1.95
CA GLY A 75 10.16 9.12 1.90
C GLY A 75 9.23 8.84 0.73
N ILE A 76 7.93 8.95 0.94
CA ILE A 76 6.96 8.76 -0.14
C ILE A 76 6.03 9.95 -0.16
N THR A 77 5.92 10.57 -1.33
CA THR A 77 4.91 11.58 -1.62
C THR A 77 4.16 11.14 -2.87
N GLY A 78 2.93 11.59 -3.00
CA GLY A 78 2.21 11.22 -4.21
C GLY A 78 0.82 11.76 -4.27
N GLN A 79 0.19 11.45 -5.37
CA GLN A 79 -1.17 11.88 -5.65
C GLN A 79 -1.91 10.84 -6.46
N ALA A 80 -3.23 10.91 -6.38
CA ALA A 80 -4.13 10.08 -7.14
C ALA A 80 -5.09 10.97 -7.90
N LYS A 81 -5.29 10.66 -9.17
CA LYS A 81 -6.20 11.41 -10.03
C LYS A 81 -7.19 10.44 -10.65
N ASN A 82 -8.49 10.73 -10.48
CA ASN A 82 -9.51 9.87 -11.08
C ASN A 82 -9.85 10.29 -12.51
N LEU A 83 -10.70 9.51 -13.15
CA LEU A 83 -11.05 9.74 -14.56
C LEU A 83 -11.86 11.02 -14.77
N THR A 84 -12.50 11.53 -13.72
CA THR A 84 -13.26 12.80 -13.79
C THR A 84 -12.41 14.01 -13.46
N GLY A 85 -11.11 13.80 -13.18
CA GLY A 85 -10.17 14.89 -12.95
C GLY A 85 -9.99 15.29 -11.49
N THR A 86 -10.64 14.59 -10.55
CA THR A 86 -10.43 14.86 -9.12
C THR A 86 -9.02 14.44 -8.72
N LEU A 87 -8.29 15.37 -8.12
CA LEU A 87 -6.92 15.15 -7.68
C LEU A 87 -6.88 15.06 -6.15
N ARG A 88 -6.25 14.00 -5.64
CA ARG A 88 -6.07 13.79 -4.20
C ARG A 88 -4.59 13.71 -3.89
N THR A 89 -4.14 14.49 -2.91
CA THR A 89 -2.80 14.37 -2.37
C THR A 89 -2.80 13.27 -1.33
N LEU A 90 -1.81 12.36 -1.43
CA LEU A 90 -1.70 11.24 -0.51
C LEU A 90 -0.67 11.58 0.57
N THR A 91 -1.02 11.30 1.82
CA THR A 91 -0.13 11.43 2.97
C THR A 91 0.13 10.04 3.52
N PHE A 92 1.40 9.63 3.50
CA PHE A 92 1.79 8.29 3.92
C PHE A 92 2.23 8.27 5.37
N GLN A 93 1.72 7.29 6.11
CA GLN A 93 2.10 7.00 7.49
C GLN A 93 3.03 5.80 7.49
N GLU A 94 4.20 5.94 8.11
CA GLU A 94 5.14 4.83 8.26
C GLU A 94 4.69 3.93 9.39
N VAL A 95 4.64 2.63 9.13
CA VAL A 95 4.26 1.61 10.10
C VAL A 95 5.36 0.56 10.12
N LYS A 96 5.96 0.35 11.28
CA LYS A 96 7.00 -0.67 11.47
C LYS A 96 6.43 -1.86 12.22
N GLU A 97 6.55 -3.04 11.63
CA GLU A 97 6.14 -4.29 12.25
C GLU A 97 7.27 -5.30 12.14
N GLY A 98 7.96 -5.58 13.26
CA GLY A 98 9.14 -6.41 13.21
C GLY A 98 10.18 -5.81 12.26
N ASP A 99 10.61 -6.59 11.28
CA ASP A 99 11.57 -6.15 10.28
C ASP A 99 10.91 -5.50 9.06
N ALA A 100 9.58 -5.47 9.01
CA ALA A 100 8.84 -4.90 7.88
C ALA A 100 8.54 -3.42 8.11
N ILE A 101 8.52 -2.66 7.01
CA ILE A 101 8.14 -1.25 7.01
C ILE A 101 7.06 -1.07 5.96
N TYR A 102 5.91 -0.56 6.39
CA TYR A 102 4.79 -0.27 5.51
C TYR A 102 4.51 1.22 5.50
N TYR A 103 4.09 1.72 4.35
CA TYR A 103 3.64 3.11 4.20
C TYR A 103 2.18 3.07 3.78
N LEU A 104 1.31 3.64 4.61
CA LEU A 104 -0.14 3.58 4.43
C LEU A 104 -0.69 4.98 4.17
N ALA A 105 -1.53 5.10 3.16
CA ALA A 105 -2.27 6.33 2.88
C ALA A 105 -3.75 6.00 2.71
N VAL A 106 -4.60 6.93 3.09
CA VAL A 106 -6.05 6.79 2.97
C VAL A 106 -6.54 7.60 1.78
N LEU A 107 -7.37 7.00 0.96
CA LEU A 107 -7.97 7.65 -0.20
C LEU A 107 -9.49 7.51 -0.14
N PRO A 108 -10.24 8.60 0.08
CA PRO A 108 -11.70 8.56 -0.08
C PRO A 108 -12.07 8.37 -1.55
N TYR A 109 -13.07 7.56 -1.81
CA TYR A 109 -13.52 7.33 -3.19
C TYR A 109 -15.02 7.10 -3.25
N ARG A 110 -15.54 7.11 -4.47
CA ARG A 110 -16.93 6.76 -4.80
C ARG A 110 -16.96 5.40 -5.46
N ASN A 111 -18.16 4.81 -5.56
CA ASN A 111 -18.31 3.52 -6.22
C ASN A 111 -17.86 3.58 -7.68
N GLN A 112 -17.11 2.55 -8.09
CA GLN A 112 -16.56 2.42 -9.44
C GLN A 112 -15.63 3.57 -9.83
N ASP A 113 -14.91 4.10 -8.84
CA ASP A 113 -13.98 5.21 -9.04
C ASP A 113 -12.60 4.64 -9.41
N THR A 114 -12.09 5.08 -10.55
CA THR A 114 -10.76 4.64 -11.02
C THR A 114 -9.76 5.75 -10.82
N TYR A 115 -8.71 5.45 -10.06
CA TYR A 115 -7.63 6.39 -9.78
C TYR A 115 -6.34 5.94 -10.43
N GLN A 116 -5.64 6.90 -11.01
CA GLN A 116 -4.25 6.74 -11.44
C GLN A 116 -3.36 7.31 -10.35
N PHE A 117 -2.44 6.48 -9.86
CA PHE A 117 -1.53 6.84 -8.78
C PHE A 117 -0.17 7.20 -9.36
N THR A 118 0.40 8.28 -8.85
CA THR A 118 1.77 8.70 -9.15
C THR A 118 2.47 8.99 -7.83
N LEU A 119 3.39 8.10 -7.47
CA LEU A 119 4.11 8.19 -6.20
C LEU A 119 5.59 8.40 -6.45
N LYS A 120 6.18 9.30 -5.67
CA LYS A 120 7.61 9.53 -5.68
C LYS A 120 8.21 8.93 -4.43
N ILE A 121 9.17 8.03 -4.62
CA ILE A 121 9.84 7.32 -3.55
C ILE A 121 11.29 7.81 -3.51
N MET A 122 11.69 8.32 -2.36
CA MET A 122 12.99 8.95 -2.17
C MET A 122 13.76 8.27 -1.06
N GLY A 123 14.99 7.89 -1.33
CA GLY A 123 15.88 7.28 -0.35
C GLY A 123 17.26 7.04 -0.93
N GLU A 124 18.27 7.02 -0.08
CA GLU A 124 19.66 6.74 -0.47
C GLU A 124 20.15 7.61 -1.64
N GLY A 125 19.75 8.87 -1.66
CA GLY A 125 20.14 9.80 -2.73
C GLY A 125 19.48 9.54 -4.06
N GLN A 126 18.45 8.69 -4.10
CA GLN A 126 17.72 8.35 -5.31
C GLN A 126 16.26 8.74 -5.22
N GLN A 127 15.65 8.94 -6.37
CA GLN A 127 14.21 9.13 -6.50
C GLN A 127 13.70 8.21 -7.60
N GLN A 128 12.65 7.45 -7.28
CA GLN A 128 11.96 6.60 -8.24
C GLN A 128 10.49 6.96 -8.26
N THR A 129 9.85 6.77 -9.39
CA THR A 129 8.42 7.04 -9.56
C THR A 129 7.68 5.73 -9.78
N LEU A 130 6.67 5.50 -8.93
CA LEU A 130 5.75 4.38 -9.08
C LEU A 130 4.43 4.89 -9.62
N THR A 131 3.96 4.30 -10.70
CA THR A 131 2.64 4.59 -11.24
C THR A 131 1.84 3.31 -11.33
N PHE A 132 0.57 3.39 -10.96
CA PHE A 132 -0.35 2.28 -11.11
C PHE A 132 -1.78 2.80 -11.09
N GLN A 133 -2.72 1.94 -11.48
CA GLN A 133 -4.12 2.30 -11.57
C GLN A 133 -4.94 1.28 -10.78
N GLN A 134 -5.98 1.75 -10.12
CA GLN A 134 -6.87 0.91 -9.34
C GLN A 134 -8.29 1.43 -9.43
N THR A 135 -9.24 0.53 -9.65
CA THR A 135 -10.66 0.86 -9.56
C THR A 135 -11.19 0.38 -8.22
N PHE A 136 -11.90 1.25 -7.54
CA PHE A 136 -12.48 0.97 -6.23
C PHE A 136 -13.99 0.78 -6.34
N TYR A 137 -14.48 -0.20 -5.59
CA TYR A 137 -15.91 -0.51 -5.53
C TYR A 137 -16.36 -0.40 -4.08
N VAL A 138 -17.58 0.10 -3.90
CA VAL A 138 -18.15 0.30 -2.56
C VAL A 138 -18.81 -0.99 -2.04
N ASP A 139 -19.18 -1.89 -2.90
CA ASP A 139 -19.86 -3.15 -2.53
C ASP A 139 -18.93 -4.17 -1.86
#